data_3ed08f54210e8bc4663b6f9390e72018
#
_entry.id   3ed08f54210e8bc4663b6f9390e72018
#
_cell.length_a   1.000
_cell.length_b   1.000
_cell.length_c   1.000
_cell.angle_alpha   90.00
_cell.angle_beta   90.00
_cell.angle_gamma   90.00
#
_symmetry.space_group_name_H-M   'P 1'
#
loop_
_entity.id
_entity.type
_entity.pdbx_description
1 polymer ?
#
loop_
_entity_poly.entity_id
_entity_poly.type
_entity_poly.pdbx_seq_one_letter_code
_entity_poly.pdbx_strand_id
1 'polypeptide(L)'
;CDENYTTLCRTIYEYAECLKKLGHDAEAVRVLEYGISCGSDHSGNYRMLADYYLNARDSAALDRLLASARALESPRQSAIVALLEEKVNA
;
A
#
# COMPACT_ATOMS: atom_id res chain seq x y z
N CYS A 1 -7.64 20.93 -1.44
CA CYS A 1 -6.50 20.27 -0.91
C CYS A 1 -6.79 18.84 -0.49
N ASP A 2 -7.73 18.61 0.44
CA ASP A 2 -8.01 17.23 0.85
C ASP A 2 -8.59 16.39 -0.27
N GLU A 3 -9.49 16.98 -1.07
CA GLU A 3 -10.06 16.28 -2.21
C GLU A 3 -9.00 15.92 -3.24
N ASN A 4 -8.07 16.84 -3.49
CA ASN A 4 -6.99 16.60 -4.45
C ASN A 4 -6.06 15.49 -3.97
N TYR A 5 -5.78 15.47 -2.67
CA TYR A 5 -4.93 14.44 -2.08
C TYR A 5 -5.58 13.06 -2.17
N THR A 6 -6.87 12.97 -1.83
CA THR A 6 -7.62 11.72 -1.91
C THR A 6 -7.68 11.21 -3.35
N THR A 7 -7.90 12.12 -4.31
CA THR A 7 -7.92 11.77 -5.73
C THR A 7 -6.56 11.24 -6.17
N LEU A 8 -5.47 11.87 -5.72
CA LEU A 8 -4.11 11.42 -6.04
C LEU A 8 -3.86 10.01 -5.52
N CYS A 9 -4.23 9.72 -4.28
CA CYS A 9 -4.03 8.39 -3.70
C CYS A 9 -4.79 7.32 -4.48
N ARG A 10 -6.03 7.62 -4.86
CA ARG A 10 -6.83 6.69 -5.65
C ARG A 10 -6.26 6.50 -7.05
N THR A 11 -5.80 7.58 -7.67
CA THR A 11 -5.17 7.51 -8.99
C THR A 11 -3.93 6.64 -8.98
N ILE A 12 -3.11 6.78 -7.95
CA ILE A 12 -1.91 5.96 -7.76
C ILE A 12 -2.30 4.49 -7.66
N TYR A 13 -3.32 4.18 -6.87
CA TYR A 13 -3.80 2.81 -6.72
C TYR A 13 -4.32 2.25 -8.05
N GLU A 14 -5.14 3.03 -8.76
CA GLU A 14 -5.71 2.60 -10.04
C GLU A 14 -4.63 2.37 -11.08
N TYR A 15 -3.60 3.21 -11.08
CA TYR A 15 -2.46 3.04 -11.99
C TYR A 15 -1.70 1.75 -11.68
N ALA A 16 -1.44 1.49 -10.40
CA ALA A 16 -0.78 0.26 -9.98
C ALA A 16 -1.61 -0.97 -10.35
N GLU A 17 -2.92 -0.88 -10.17
CA GLU A 17 -3.84 -1.96 -10.56
C GLU A 17 -3.75 -2.26 -12.06
N CYS A 18 -3.68 -1.22 -12.86
CA CYS A 18 -3.53 -1.34 -14.30
C CYS A 18 -2.21 -2.02 -14.67
N LEU A 19 -1.12 -1.60 -14.03
CA LEU A 19 0.20 -2.21 -14.23
C LEU A 19 0.19 -3.69 -13.87
N LYS A 20 -0.48 -4.04 -12.78
CA LYS A 20 -0.61 -5.42 -12.35
C LYS A 20 -1.33 -6.26 -13.41
N LYS A 21 -2.40 -5.75 -13.97
CA LYS A 21 -3.17 -6.44 -15.01
C LYS A 21 -2.35 -6.66 -16.28
N LEU A 22 -1.42 -5.74 -16.55
CA LEU A 22 -0.54 -5.84 -17.71
C LEU A 22 0.70 -6.69 -17.45
N GLY A 23 0.86 -7.20 -16.24
CA GLY A 23 2.01 -8.01 -15.88
C GLY A 23 3.25 -7.22 -15.51
N HIS A 24 3.13 -5.91 -15.34
CA HIS A 24 4.24 -5.04 -14.96
C HIS A 24 4.34 -4.92 -13.44
N ASP A 25 4.58 -6.05 -12.78
CA ASP A 25 4.55 -6.14 -11.32
C ASP A 25 5.61 -5.27 -10.64
N ALA A 26 6.84 -5.25 -11.18
CA ALA A 26 7.90 -4.44 -10.59
C ALA A 26 7.55 -2.95 -10.61
N GLU A 27 6.95 -2.48 -11.70
CA GLU A 27 6.52 -1.10 -11.81
C GLU A 27 5.34 -0.81 -10.88
N ALA A 28 4.42 -1.76 -10.75
CA ALA A 28 3.30 -1.62 -9.83
C ALA A 28 3.79 -1.45 -8.39
N VAL A 29 4.78 -2.24 -7.98
CA VAL A 29 5.38 -2.12 -6.65
C VAL A 29 5.98 -0.73 -6.44
N ARG A 30 6.72 -0.22 -7.43
CA ARG A 30 7.33 1.12 -7.33
C ARG A 30 6.27 2.22 -7.18
N VAL A 31 5.19 2.12 -7.94
CA VAL A 31 4.10 3.10 -7.87
C VAL A 31 3.44 3.06 -6.50
N LEU A 32 3.19 1.85 -5.98
CA LEU A 32 2.61 1.69 -4.66
C LEU A 32 3.54 2.22 -3.56
N GLU A 33 4.82 1.93 -3.65
CA GLU A 33 5.81 2.43 -2.69
C GLU A 33 5.88 3.96 -2.72
N TYR A 34 5.78 4.55 -3.90
CA TYR A 34 5.73 5.99 -4.03
C TYR A 34 4.49 6.54 -3.29
N GLY A 35 3.34 5.92 -3.49
CA GLY A 35 2.11 6.33 -2.80
C GLY A 35 2.26 6.29 -1.29
N ILE A 36 2.87 5.22 -0.77
CA ILE A 36 3.10 5.09 0.68
C ILE A 36 4.05 6.20 1.16
N SER A 37 5.11 6.50 0.41
CA SER A 37 6.05 7.55 0.79
C SER A 37 5.42 8.94 0.80
N CYS A 38 4.37 9.13 0.03
CA CYS A 38 3.60 10.38 0.02
C CYS A 38 2.57 10.45 1.15
N GLY A 39 2.49 9.40 1.97
CA GLY A 39 1.58 9.39 3.11
C GLY A 39 0.16 8.94 2.77
N SER A 40 0.00 8.15 1.70
CA SER A 40 -1.31 7.64 1.32
C SER A 40 -1.95 6.84 2.46
N ASP A 41 -3.25 7.05 2.67
CA ASP A 41 -4.04 6.26 3.61
C ASP A 41 -5.08 5.38 2.89
N HIS A 42 -4.87 5.13 1.60
CA HIS A 42 -5.74 4.27 0.81
C HIS A 42 -5.41 2.81 1.13
N SER A 43 -6.37 2.10 1.73
CA SER A 43 -6.15 0.73 2.17
C SER A 43 -5.74 -0.22 1.04
N GLY A 44 -6.23 0.03 -0.18
CA GLY A 44 -5.87 -0.77 -1.35
C GLY A 44 -4.37 -0.74 -1.64
N ASN A 45 -3.73 0.43 -1.45
CA ASN A 45 -2.27 0.55 -1.65
C ASN A 45 -1.52 -0.38 -0.71
N TYR A 46 -1.91 -0.38 0.56
CA TYR A 46 -1.26 -1.24 1.56
C TYR A 46 -1.53 -2.71 1.29
N ARG A 47 -2.76 -3.05 0.96
CA ARG A 47 -3.14 -4.44 0.71
C ARG A 47 -2.39 -5.01 -0.50
N MET A 48 -2.39 -4.29 -1.61
CA MET A 48 -1.73 -4.76 -2.83
C MET A 48 -0.23 -4.91 -2.63
N LEU A 49 0.39 -3.91 -1.98
CA LEU A 49 1.82 -3.94 -1.72
C LEU A 49 2.19 -5.09 -0.76
N ALA A 50 1.37 -5.32 0.27
CA ALA A 50 1.57 -6.43 1.19
C ALA A 50 1.50 -7.78 0.46
N ASP A 51 0.56 -7.93 -0.46
CA ASP A 51 0.44 -9.16 -1.26
C ASP A 51 1.70 -9.38 -2.11
N TYR A 52 2.24 -8.33 -2.71
CA TYR A 52 3.49 -8.44 -3.47
C TYR A 52 4.65 -8.86 -2.57
N TYR A 53 4.78 -8.25 -1.40
CA TYR A 53 5.86 -8.59 -0.47
C TYR A 53 5.73 -10.02 0.05
N LEU A 54 4.51 -10.47 0.31
CA LEU A 54 4.27 -11.85 0.75
C LEU A 54 4.64 -12.84 -0.35
N ASN A 55 4.27 -12.54 -1.59
CA ASN A 55 4.62 -13.40 -2.73
C ASN A 55 6.13 -13.44 -2.95
N ALA A 56 6.82 -12.34 -2.69
CA ALA A 56 8.27 -12.27 -2.81
C ALA A 56 9.00 -12.81 -1.56
N ARG A 57 8.25 -13.12 -0.51
CA ARG A 57 8.80 -13.55 0.80
C ARG A 57 9.77 -12.52 1.37
N ASP A 58 9.43 -11.24 1.16
CA ASP A 58 10.24 -10.13 1.65
C ASP A 58 9.66 -9.62 2.97
N SER A 59 9.97 -10.31 4.05
CA SER A 59 9.45 -9.97 5.37
C SER A 59 9.96 -8.62 5.87
N ALA A 60 11.18 -8.25 5.52
CA ALA A 60 11.72 -6.95 5.91
C ALA A 60 10.93 -5.80 5.29
N ALA A 61 10.57 -5.93 4.02
CA ALA A 61 9.74 -4.93 3.35
C ALA A 61 8.34 -4.87 3.96
N LEU A 62 7.79 -6.03 4.31
CA LEU A 62 6.48 -6.11 4.95
C LEU A 62 6.49 -5.44 6.32
N ASP A 63 7.55 -5.63 7.10
CA ASP A 63 7.72 -4.95 8.39
C ASP A 63 7.80 -3.44 8.22
N ARG A 64 8.51 -2.96 7.21
CA ARG A 64 8.58 -1.52 6.90
C ARG A 64 7.22 -0.97 6.51
N LEU A 65 6.45 -1.73 5.73
CA LEU A 65 5.11 -1.34 5.34
C LEU A 65 4.20 -1.21 6.56
N LEU A 66 4.28 -2.17 7.47
CA LEU A 66 3.52 -2.14 8.70
C LEU A 66 3.89 -0.93 9.57
N ALA A 67 5.20 -0.63 9.66
CA ALA A 67 5.66 0.55 10.40
C ALA A 67 5.12 1.84 9.78
N SER A 68 5.09 1.92 8.46
CA SER A 68 4.50 3.07 7.76
C SER A 68 3.02 3.22 8.08
N ALA A 69 2.29 2.11 8.12
CA ALA A 69 0.87 2.12 8.45
C ALA A 69 0.65 2.61 9.89
N ARG A 70 1.47 2.15 10.83
CA ARG A 70 1.36 2.57 12.22
C ARG A 70 1.67 4.04 12.43
N ALA A 71 2.46 4.63 11.53
CA ALA A 71 2.81 6.05 11.58
C ALA A 71 1.74 6.95 10.98
N LEU A 72 0.71 6.41 10.36
CA LEU A 72 -0.35 7.20 9.75
C LEU A 72 -1.14 7.99 10.79
N GLU A 73 -1.42 9.25 10.47
CA GLU A 73 -2.28 10.10 11.27
C GLU A 73 -3.63 10.23 10.58
N SER A 74 -4.28 9.09 10.36
CA SER A 74 -5.53 9.03 9.61
C SER A 74 -6.54 8.19 10.38
N PRO A 75 -7.84 8.51 10.28
CA PRO A 75 -8.88 7.66 10.86
C PRO A 75 -8.87 6.22 10.33
N ARG A 76 -8.23 5.99 9.19
CA ARG A 76 -8.14 4.67 8.58
C ARG A 76 -6.98 3.84 9.10
N GLN A 77 -6.11 4.44 9.92
CA GLN A 77 -4.91 3.76 10.43
C GLN A 77 -5.25 2.41 11.06
N SER A 78 -6.22 2.37 11.97
CA SER A 78 -6.57 1.15 12.68
C SER A 78 -6.98 0.03 11.74
N ALA A 79 -7.78 0.35 10.73
CA ALA A 79 -8.23 -0.63 9.75
C ALA A 79 -7.07 -1.14 8.91
N ILE A 80 -6.19 -0.24 8.48
CA ILE A 80 -5.03 -0.60 7.66
C ILE A 80 -4.06 -1.47 8.45
N VAL A 81 -3.75 -1.09 9.69
CA VAL A 81 -2.86 -1.87 10.55
C VAL A 81 -3.45 -3.26 10.81
N ALA A 82 -4.74 -3.35 11.10
CA ALA A 82 -5.41 -4.63 11.33
C ALA A 82 -5.33 -5.52 10.09
N LEU A 83 -5.56 -4.95 8.92
CA LEU A 83 -5.48 -5.68 7.66
C LEU A 83 -4.07 -6.24 7.42
N LEU A 84 -3.04 -5.45 7.69
CA LEU A 84 -1.66 -5.88 7.50
C LEU A 84 -1.25 -6.92 8.52
N GLU A 85 -1.65 -6.76 9.77
CA GLU A 85 -1.34 -7.74 10.82
C GLU A 85 -1.98 -9.09 10.52
N GLU A 86 -3.20 -9.06 10.00
CA GLU A 86 -3.88 -10.29 9.59
C GLU A 86 -3.11 -11.00 8.48
N LYS A 87 -2.58 -10.27 7.51
CA LYS A 87 -1.79 -10.86 6.43
C LYS A 87 -0.47 -11.42 6.91
N VAL A 88 0.18 -10.73 7.84
CA VAL A 88 1.45 -11.18 8.42
C VAL A 88 1.27 -12.48 9.20
N ASN A 89 0.15 -12.61 9.89
CA ASN A 89 -0.13 -13.76 10.76
C ASN A 89 -0.84 -14.91 10.05
N ALA A 90 -1.19 -14.71 8.80
CA ALA A 90 -1.92 -15.73 8.02
C ALA A 90 -1.04 -16.92 7.61
#